data_860043d0c088a0a890454e44b02b5fb4
#
_entry.id   860043d0c088a0a890454e44b02b5fb4
#
_cell.length_a   1.000
_cell.length_b   1.000
_cell.length_c   1.000
_cell.angle_alpha   90.00
_cell.angle_beta   90.00
_cell.angle_gamma   90.00
#
_symmetry.space_group_name_H-M   'P 1'
#
loop_
_entity.id
_entity.type
_entity.pdbx_description
1 polymer ?
#
loop_
_entity_poly.entity_id
_entity_poly.type
_entity_poly.pdbx_seq_one_letter_code
_entity_poly.pdbx_strand_id
1 'polypeptide(L)'
;EYEIASFFMSKFTVKYGFNPTEDEIGFITFHIGTSIERMKQKQHQKFTATLVCMTGFGTSQFLRAKLAGSFSNLEIREVFSASRLSEIKPEKQDFVIATVPIELEGIPVIQVSPVLSETDIKKIQKFLMKKKEYEPETQKNYEYLQQFLHSEIAMFDCDLKSKEEVIHLLGSRMITEGYVDEGFIDSVFERENLSETALGNLIAIPHAFEGHIKKQGIGIMTLKKPINWGDEKVQLIFLLSLDVNSKDYIKGIFGDVLELTKDKKAMEVILKARKFSEMFR
;
A
#
# COMPACT_ATOMS: atom_id res chain seq x y z
N GLU A 1 -5.79 5.09 20.51
CA GLU A 1 -6.31 5.02 19.13
C GLU A 1 -7.84 5.10 19.14
N TYR A 2 -8.53 4.29 19.97
CA TYR A 2 -9.99 4.34 20.12
C TYR A 2 -10.50 5.72 20.61
N GLU A 3 -9.80 6.35 21.55
CA GLU A 3 -10.16 7.69 22.02
C GLU A 3 -10.05 8.74 20.90
N ILE A 4 -9.06 8.61 20.02
CA ILE A 4 -8.89 9.49 18.86
C ILE A 4 -10.02 9.28 17.86
N ALA A 5 -10.36 8.03 17.57
CA ALA A 5 -11.47 7.68 16.68
C ALA A 5 -12.82 8.19 17.25
N SER A 6 -13.09 7.94 18.51
CA SER A 6 -14.31 8.42 19.21
C SER A 6 -14.40 9.94 19.20
N PHE A 7 -13.30 10.65 19.47
CA PHE A 7 -13.24 12.11 19.40
C PHE A 7 -13.53 12.61 17.98
N PHE A 8 -12.91 12.01 16.97
CA PHE A 8 -13.14 12.35 15.57
C PHE A 8 -14.61 12.15 15.18
N MET A 9 -15.16 10.98 15.50
CA MET A 9 -16.55 10.64 15.20
C MET A 9 -17.57 11.52 15.95
N SER A 10 -17.28 11.95 17.19
CA SER A 10 -18.13 12.91 17.91
C SER A 10 -18.22 14.26 17.18
N LYS A 11 -17.15 14.70 16.51
CA LYS A 11 -17.19 15.90 15.68
C LYS A 11 -18.01 15.72 14.40
N PHE A 12 -17.97 14.53 13.83
CA PHE A 12 -18.81 14.16 12.68
C PHE A 12 -20.30 14.14 13.07
N THR A 13 -20.65 13.58 14.23
CA THR A 13 -22.02 13.60 14.78
C THR A 13 -22.55 15.04 14.89
N VAL A 14 -21.76 15.93 15.48
CA VAL A 14 -22.15 17.35 15.64
C VAL A 14 -22.32 18.06 14.31
N LYS A 15 -21.45 17.76 13.33
CA LYS A 15 -21.43 18.49 12.05
C LYS A 15 -22.46 17.97 11.04
N TYR A 16 -22.71 16.67 11.02
CA TYR A 16 -23.49 16.01 9.97
C TYR A 16 -24.74 15.27 10.50
N GLY A 17 -24.97 15.25 11.81
CA GLY A 17 -26.13 14.57 12.44
C GLY A 17 -26.05 13.03 12.40
N PHE A 18 -24.90 12.47 12.08
CA PHE A 18 -24.66 11.03 12.00
C PHE A 18 -24.24 10.47 13.36
N ASN A 19 -24.95 9.45 13.85
CA ASN A 19 -24.60 8.76 15.10
C ASN A 19 -23.85 7.45 14.75
N PRO A 20 -22.51 7.43 14.87
CA PRO A 20 -21.73 6.24 14.58
C PRO A 20 -22.02 5.14 15.60
N THR A 21 -22.08 3.91 15.12
CA THR A 21 -22.14 2.72 15.98
C THR A 21 -20.75 2.45 16.59
N GLU A 22 -20.69 1.60 17.64
CA GLU A 22 -19.40 1.18 18.22
C GLU A 22 -18.52 0.47 17.19
N ASP A 23 -19.10 -0.28 16.26
CA ASP A 23 -18.39 -0.98 15.19
C ASP A 23 -17.74 0.00 14.19
N GLU A 24 -18.44 1.09 13.85
CA GLU A 24 -17.86 2.14 12.98
C GLU A 24 -16.73 2.90 13.67
N ILE A 25 -16.85 3.16 14.96
CA ILE A 25 -15.76 3.72 15.76
C ILE A 25 -14.59 2.73 15.82
N GLY A 26 -14.88 1.44 15.99
CA GLY A 26 -13.92 0.35 15.95
C GLY A 26 -13.17 0.28 14.61
N PHE A 27 -13.89 0.39 13.50
CA PHE A 27 -13.32 0.40 12.15
C PHE A 27 -12.37 1.59 11.92
N ILE A 28 -12.80 2.80 12.34
CA ILE A 28 -11.92 3.99 12.26
C ILE A 28 -10.73 3.88 13.20
N THR A 29 -10.91 3.32 14.40
CA THR A 29 -9.82 3.02 15.34
C THR A 29 -8.77 2.14 14.69
N PHE A 30 -9.22 1.12 13.98
CA PHE A 30 -8.34 0.22 13.24
C PHE A 30 -7.57 0.93 12.11
N HIS A 31 -8.21 1.82 11.36
CA HIS A 31 -7.56 2.62 10.33
C HIS A 31 -6.52 3.58 10.91
N ILE A 32 -6.83 4.23 12.02
CA ILE A 32 -5.89 5.10 12.74
C ILE A 32 -4.71 4.27 13.26
N GLY A 33 -4.96 3.15 13.93
CA GLY A 33 -3.94 2.24 14.45
C GLY A 33 -3.02 1.72 13.36
N THR A 34 -3.60 1.27 12.24
CA THR A 34 -2.84 0.81 11.08
C THR A 34 -1.97 1.93 10.48
N SER A 35 -2.50 3.16 10.41
CA SER A 35 -1.75 4.31 9.92
C SER A 35 -0.59 4.68 10.85
N ILE A 36 -0.81 4.66 12.16
CA ILE A 36 0.24 4.89 13.18
C ILE A 36 1.32 3.80 13.09
N GLU A 37 0.91 2.53 12.96
CA GLU A 37 1.85 1.41 12.87
C GLU A 37 2.69 1.48 11.58
N ARG A 38 2.07 1.84 10.46
CA ARG A 38 2.79 2.13 9.20
C ARG A 38 3.75 3.31 9.34
N MET A 39 3.38 4.35 10.07
CA MET A 39 4.29 5.46 10.36
C MET A 39 5.48 5.00 11.21
N LYS A 40 5.27 4.16 12.22
CA LYS A 40 6.33 3.58 13.05
C LYS A 40 7.24 2.66 12.23
N GLN A 41 6.69 1.75 11.42
CA GLN A 41 7.47 0.86 10.54
C GLN A 41 8.24 1.67 9.49
N LYS A 42 7.66 2.74 8.94
CA LYS A 42 8.36 3.67 8.06
C LYS A 42 9.51 4.42 8.75
N GLN A 43 9.45 4.64 10.05
CA GLN A 43 10.56 5.20 10.82
C GLN A 43 11.70 4.18 11.03
N HIS A 44 11.42 2.87 11.01
CA HIS A 44 12.41 1.81 11.25
C HIS A 44 13.14 1.32 10.00
N GLN A 45 12.76 1.74 8.79
CA GLN A 45 13.50 1.37 7.59
C GLN A 45 14.88 2.05 7.61
N LYS A 46 15.93 1.28 7.88
CA LYS A 46 17.32 1.73 7.86
C LYS A 46 17.84 1.72 6.43
N PHE A 47 18.39 2.84 6.02
CA PHE A 47 19.12 2.97 4.77
C PHE A 47 20.62 2.89 5.03
N THR A 48 21.35 2.34 4.07
CA THR A 48 22.81 2.23 4.13
C THR A 48 23.42 3.05 3.01
N ALA A 49 24.45 3.82 3.34
CA ALA A 49 25.18 4.59 2.34
C ALA A 49 26.69 4.48 2.53
N THR A 50 27.39 4.64 1.42
CA THR A 50 28.83 4.87 1.39
C THR A 50 29.11 6.34 1.18
N LEU A 51 30.08 6.90 1.92
CA LEU A 51 30.50 8.29 1.79
C LEU A 51 31.77 8.38 0.96
N VAL A 52 31.78 9.25 -0.05
CA VAL A 52 32.96 9.54 -0.88
C VAL A 52 33.36 10.98 -0.71
N CYS A 53 34.60 11.19 -0.26
CA CYS A 53 35.17 12.51 -0.06
C CYS A 53 36.49 12.70 -0.84
N MET A 54 36.74 13.93 -1.32
CA MET A 54 37.99 14.24 -2.03
C MET A 54 39.16 14.39 -1.07
N THR A 55 38.96 14.91 0.11
CA THR A 55 40.01 15.28 1.05
C THR A 55 39.77 14.68 2.42
N GLY A 56 40.82 14.05 2.93
CA GLY A 56 41.19 13.81 4.32
C GLY A 56 40.14 13.31 5.32
N PHE A 57 40.69 12.63 6.32
CA PHE A 57 39.99 12.02 7.44
C PHE A 57 39.04 12.98 8.20
N GLY A 58 39.43 14.26 8.36
CA GLY A 58 38.63 15.24 9.12
C GLY A 58 37.28 15.59 8.51
N THR A 59 37.22 15.86 7.20
CA THR A 59 36.00 16.22 6.51
C THR A 59 35.01 15.05 6.46
N SER A 60 35.50 13.83 6.27
CA SER A 60 34.67 12.64 6.24
C SER A 60 34.08 12.31 7.61
N GLN A 61 34.82 12.50 8.70
CA GLN A 61 34.31 12.30 10.06
C GLN A 61 33.26 13.37 10.43
N PHE A 62 33.49 14.62 10.07
CA PHE A 62 32.51 15.69 10.26
C PHE A 62 31.21 15.41 9.53
N LEU A 63 31.27 15.05 8.24
CA LEU A 63 30.10 14.70 7.44
C LEU A 63 29.37 13.50 8.01
N ARG A 64 30.09 12.45 8.40
CA ARG A 64 29.50 11.25 9.02
C ARG A 64 28.73 11.59 10.29
N ALA A 65 29.34 12.40 11.17
CA ALA A 65 28.71 12.83 12.41
C ALA A 65 27.44 13.68 12.15
N LYS A 66 27.53 14.59 11.16
CA LYS A 66 26.41 15.47 10.81
C LYS A 66 25.26 14.70 10.15
N LEU A 67 25.56 13.73 9.27
CA LEU A 67 24.59 12.82 8.67
C LEU A 67 23.90 11.97 9.74
N ALA A 68 24.64 11.39 10.66
CA ALA A 68 24.08 10.61 11.78
C ALA A 68 23.17 11.43 12.69
N GLY A 69 23.52 12.71 12.93
CA GLY A 69 22.67 13.63 13.70
C GLY A 69 21.41 14.11 12.95
N SER A 70 21.47 14.16 11.61
CA SER A 70 20.35 14.62 10.77
C SER A 70 19.38 13.51 10.37
N PHE A 71 19.82 12.26 10.35
CA PHE A 71 19.07 11.11 9.87
C PHE A 71 19.22 9.90 10.80
N SER A 72 18.22 9.63 11.63
CA SER A 72 18.21 8.49 12.54
C SER A 72 18.11 7.12 11.84
N ASN A 73 17.69 7.12 10.59
CA ASN A 73 17.47 5.93 9.76
C ASN A 73 18.51 5.76 8.63
N LEU A 74 19.63 6.50 8.69
CA LEU A 74 20.72 6.40 7.72
C LEU A 74 22.00 5.93 8.40
N GLU A 75 22.55 4.81 7.93
CA GLU A 75 23.82 4.25 8.36
C GLU A 75 24.90 4.48 7.31
N ILE A 76 25.98 5.16 7.68
CA ILE A 76 27.17 5.26 6.80
C ILE A 76 28.10 4.08 7.10
N ARG A 77 28.12 3.11 6.20
CA ARG A 77 28.92 1.88 6.37
C ARG A 77 30.39 2.10 6.13
N GLU A 78 30.72 2.70 5.00
CA GLU A 78 32.11 2.85 4.55
C GLU A 78 32.39 4.28 4.11
N VAL A 79 33.64 4.66 4.14
CA VAL A 79 34.12 5.97 3.67
C VAL A 79 35.29 5.74 2.74
N PHE A 80 35.17 6.21 1.51
CA PHE A 80 36.21 6.11 0.48
C PHE A 80 36.73 7.49 0.06
N SER A 81 37.97 7.52 -0.39
CA SER A 81 38.48 8.65 -1.16
C SER A 81 38.02 8.55 -2.62
N ALA A 82 37.95 9.68 -3.33
CA ALA A 82 37.58 9.70 -4.74
C ALA A 82 38.58 8.90 -5.64
N SER A 83 39.76 8.55 -5.14
CA SER A 83 40.75 7.69 -5.85
C SER A 83 40.45 6.19 -5.74
N ARG A 84 39.49 5.78 -4.90
CA ARG A 84 39.17 4.38 -4.61
C ARG A 84 37.74 3.99 -5.00
N LEU A 85 37.18 4.63 -6.01
CA LEU A 85 35.79 4.40 -6.46
C LEU A 85 35.57 2.95 -6.96
N SER A 86 36.59 2.32 -7.52
CA SER A 86 36.52 0.92 -8.00
C SER A 86 36.31 -0.12 -6.91
N GLU A 87 36.50 0.25 -5.64
CA GLU A 87 36.31 -0.64 -4.51
C GLU A 87 34.86 -0.62 -3.99
N ILE A 88 34.06 0.34 -4.44
CA ILE A 88 32.65 0.47 -4.06
C ILE A 88 31.86 -0.65 -4.74
N LYS A 89 31.20 -1.48 -3.93
CA LYS A 89 30.35 -2.58 -4.41
C LYS A 89 28.89 -2.16 -4.32
N PRO A 90 28.19 -2.01 -5.46
CA PRO A 90 26.79 -1.52 -5.48
C PRO A 90 25.85 -2.31 -4.58
N GLU A 91 26.03 -3.62 -4.45
CA GLU A 91 25.20 -4.53 -3.69
C GLU A 91 25.28 -4.37 -2.15
N LYS A 92 26.29 -3.62 -1.65
CA LYS A 92 26.51 -3.47 -0.20
C LYS A 92 25.82 -2.28 0.43
N GLN A 93 25.36 -1.33 -0.36
CA GLN A 93 24.69 -0.11 0.14
C GLN A 93 23.57 0.33 -0.79
N ASP A 94 22.68 1.13 -0.26
CA ASP A 94 21.52 1.64 -0.99
C ASP A 94 21.85 2.79 -1.94
N PHE A 95 22.83 3.62 -1.59
CA PHE A 95 23.29 4.75 -2.40
C PHE A 95 24.66 5.26 -1.93
N VAL A 96 25.22 6.18 -2.67
CA VAL A 96 26.47 6.85 -2.33
C VAL A 96 26.22 8.33 -2.10
N ILE A 97 26.82 8.88 -1.03
CA ILE A 97 26.89 10.32 -0.78
C ILE A 97 28.30 10.78 -1.16
N ALA A 98 28.41 11.73 -2.07
CA ALA A 98 29.70 12.20 -2.55
C ALA A 98 29.87 13.72 -2.40
N THR A 99 31.06 14.16 -1.98
CA THR A 99 31.40 15.60 -1.96
C THR A 99 31.96 16.12 -3.27
N VAL A 100 32.11 15.24 -4.25
CA VAL A 100 32.63 15.51 -5.60
C VAL A 100 31.67 14.94 -6.63
N PRO A 101 31.63 15.49 -7.86
CA PRO A 101 30.85 14.93 -8.94
C PRO A 101 31.47 13.59 -9.36
N ILE A 102 30.73 12.50 -9.14
CA ILE A 102 31.07 11.15 -9.57
C ILE A 102 29.81 10.46 -10.11
N GLU A 103 30.03 9.54 -11.03
CA GLU A 103 29.01 8.63 -11.53
C GLU A 103 29.47 7.19 -11.27
N LEU A 104 28.55 6.36 -10.81
CA LEU A 104 28.77 4.94 -10.54
C LEU A 104 27.66 4.13 -11.21
N GLU A 105 28.02 3.10 -11.95
CA GLU A 105 27.03 2.20 -12.54
C GLU A 105 26.31 1.39 -11.46
N GLY A 106 24.99 1.26 -11.60
CA GLY A 106 24.17 0.39 -10.76
C GLY A 106 23.88 0.91 -9.35
N ILE A 107 24.34 2.12 -8.99
CA ILE A 107 24.06 2.71 -7.67
C ILE A 107 23.81 4.22 -7.77
N PRO A 108 22.73 4.73 -7.13
CA PRO A 108 22.47 6.17 -7.10
C PRO A 108 23.55 6.95 -6.32
N VAL A 109 23.92 8.11 -6.83
CA VAL A 109 24.86 9.03 -6.18
C VAL A 109 24.16 10.33 -5.82
N ILE A 110 24.30 10.78 -4.58
CA ILE A 110 23.81 12.07 -4.10
C ILE A 110 25.02 12.98 -3.84
N GLN A 111 25.21 13.99 -4.68
CA GLN A 111 26.24 14.98 -4.45
C GLN A 111 25.80 16.00 -3.40
N VAL A 112 26.67 16.22 -2.42
CA VAL A 112 26.49 17.16 -1.30
C VAL A 112 27.73 18.05 -1.12
N SER A 113 27.56 19.19 -0.46
CA SER A 113 28.68 20.02 -0.05
C SER A 113 29.45 19.40 1.13
N PRO A 114 30.76 19.65 1.28
CA PRO A 114 31.55 19.15 2.40
C PRO A 114 31.03 19.58 3.79
N VAL A 115 30.23 20.66 3.86
CA VAL A 115 29.65 21.17 5.11
C VAL A 115 28.24 20.69 5.37
N LEU A 116 27.65 19.93 4.44
CA LEU A 116 26.25 19.43 4.47
C LEU A 116 25.27 20.57 4.75
N SER A 117 24.95 21.33 3.73
CA SER A 117 24.01 22.44 3.80
C SER A 117 22.57 21.96 4.04
N GLU A 118 21.67 22.87 4.44
CA GLU A 118 20.22 22.54 4.54
C GLU A 118 19.61 22.05 3.23
N THR A 119 20.10 22.59 2.11
CA THR A 119 19.68 22.12 0.79
C THR A 119 20.12 20.68 0.49
N ASP A 120 21.31 20.29 0.97
CA ASP A 120 21.80 18.92 0.86
C ASP A 120 21.00 17.96 1.75
N ILE A 121 20.65 18.37 2.96
CA ILE A 121 19.76 17.62 3.85
C ILE A 121 18.40 17.39 3.18
N LYS A 122 17.81 18.43 2.59
CA LYS A 122 16.54 18.30 1.83
C LYS A 122 16.66 17.38 0.61
N LYS A 123 17.80 17.40 -0.11
CA LYS A 123 18.05 16.47 -1.24
C LYS A 123 18.07 15.01 -0.76
N ILE A 124 18.81 14.74 0.32
CA ILE A 124 18.87 13.39 0.90
C ILE A 124 17.48 12.97 1.39
N GLN A 125 16.77 13.81 2.14
CA GLN A 125 15.40 13.52 2.59
C GLN A 125 14.47 13.16 1.43
N LYS A 126 14.48 13.97 0.36
CA LYS A 126 13.68 13.72 -0.84
C LYS A 126 14.05 12.40 -1.53
N PHE A 127 15.33 12.07 -1.57
CA PHE A 127 15.80 10.80 -2.11
C PHE A 127 15.34 9.61 -1.26
N LEU A 128 15.51 9.70 0.07
CA LEU A 128 15.05 8.66 1.00
C LEU A 128 13.53 8.46 0.95
N MET A 129 12.76 9.54 0.78
CA MET A 129 11.31 9.47 0.55
C MET A 129 10.97 8.78 -0.77
N LYS A 130 11.63 9.17 -1.87
CA LYS A 130 11.43 8.53 -3.19
C LYS A 130 11.88 7.07 -3.20
N LYS A 131 12.98 6.74 -2.53
CA LYS A 131 13.45 5.36 -2.44
C LYS A 131 12.53 4.49 -1.57
N LYS A 132 11.80 5.07 -0.61
CA LYS A 132 10.69 4.41 0.08
C LYS A 132 9.51 4.10 -0.85
N GLU A 133 9.31 4.92 -1.90
CA GLU A 133 8.33 4.66 -2.96
C GLU A 133 8.89 3.72 -4.04
N TYR A 134 10.22 3.59 -4.13
CA TYR A 134 10.97 2.79 -5.09
C TYR A 134 11.74 1.70 -4.34
N GLU A 135 11.02 0.78 -3.69
CA GLU A 135 11.60 -0.53 -3.44
C GLU A 135 11.87 -1.18 -4.80
N PRO A 136 13.07 -1.78 -5.04
CA PRO A 136 13.25 -2.59 -6.23
C PRO A 136 12.12 -3.62 -6.23
N GLU A 137 11.59 -3.91 -7.40
CA GLU A 137 10.55 -4.92 -7.66
C GLU A 137 11.00 -6.31 -7.13
N THR A 138 11.05 -6.48 -5.81
CA THR A 138 10.72 -7.77 -5.24
C THR A 138 9.27 -7.96 -5.63
N GLN A 139 8.97 -8.98 -6.43
CA GLN A 139 7.61 -9.40 -6.76
C GLN A 139 6.76 -9.18 -5.53
N LYS A 140 5.93 -8.14 -5.54
CA LYS A 140 5.04 -7.86 -4.42
C LYS A 140 4.13 -9.05 -4.32
N ASN A 141 4.37 -9.87 -3.33
CA ASN A 141 3.64 -11.08 -3.11
C ASN A 141 2.39 -10.67 -2.32
N TYR A 142 1.28 -10.39 -2.97
CA TYR A 142 -0.02 -10.09 -2.33
C TYR A 142 -0.55 -11.34 -1.60
N GLU A 143 0.23 -11.84 -0.60
CA GLU A 143 0.06 -13.15 0.02
C GLU A 143 -1.27 -13.29 0.74
N TYR A 144 -1.67 -12.23 1.49
CA TYR A 144 -2.95 -12.24 2.20
C TYR A 144 -4.12 -12.20 1.21
N LEU A 145 -4.04 -11.36 0.18
CA LEU A 145 -5.06 -11.29 -0.84
C LEU A 145 -5.16 -12.60 -1.62
N GLN A 146 -4.03 -13.17 -2.06
CA GLN A 146 -3.98 -14.43 -2.80
C GLN A 146 -4.52 -15.63 -2.00
N GLN A 147 -4.35 -15.64 -0.68
CA GLN A 147 -4.84 -16.73 0.18
C GLN A 147 -6.36 -16.86 0.15
N PHE A 148 -7.08 -15.75 -0.06
CA PHE A 148 -8.55 -15.71 -0.05
C PHE A 148 -9.17 -15.58 -1.44
N LEU A 149 -8.37 -15.43 -2.50
CA LEU A 149 -8.86 -15.44 -3.87
C LEU A 149 -8.99 -16.88 -4.38
N HIS A 150 -10.13 -17.20 -4.97
CA HIS A 150 -10.41 -18.53 -5.47
C HIS A 150 -10.95 -18.46 -6.90
N SER A 151 -10.50 -19.39 -7.75
CA SER A 151 -10.84 -19.42 -9.18
C SER A 151 -12.34 -19.58 -9.46
N GLU A 152 -13.05 -20.29 -8.59
CA GLU A 152 -14.49 -20.55 -8.72
C GLU A 152 -15.36 -19.31 -8.49
N ILE A 153 -14.85 -18.29 -7.78
CA ILE A 153 -15.52 -17.01 -7.56
C ILE A 153 -14.78 -15.86 -8.25
N ALA A 154 -14.07 -16.16 -9.35
CA ALA A 154 -13.35 -15.20 -10.17
C ALA A 154 -14.02 -15.01 -11.52
N MET A 155 -14.20 -13.78 -11.95
CA MET A 155 -14.82 -13.42 -13.22
C MET A 155 -13.98 -12.34 -13.92
N PHE A 156 -13.70 -12.54 -15.20
CA PHE A 156 -12.79 -11.66 -15.94
C PHE A 156 -13.45 -11.09 -17.19
N ASP A 157 -13.06 -9.86 -17.55
CA ASP A 157 -13.44 -9.18 -18.78
C ASP A 157 -14.96 -9.03 -18.93
N CYS A 158 -15.68 -8.80 -17.82
CA CYS A 158 -17.14 -8.69 -17.80
C CYS A 158 -17.60 -7.37 -18.44
N ASP A 159 -18.66 -7.44 -19.26
CA ASP A 159 -19.26 -6.27 -19.91
C ASP A 159 -20.52 -5.84 -19.13
N LEU A 160 -20.29 -5.24 -17.95
CA LEU A 160 -21.35 -4.72 -17.08
C LEU A 160 -21.28 -3.19 -17.03
N LYS A 161 -22.40 -2.55 -16.68
CA LYS A 161 -22.52 -1.08 -16.77
C LYS A 161 -22.85 -0.40 -15.47
N SER A 162 -23.23 -1.15 -14.44
CA SER A 162 -23.59 -0.58 -13.13
C SER A 162 -23.03 -1.41 -11.98
N LYS A 163 -22.91 -0.79 -10.81
CA LYS A 163 -22.49 -1.49 -9.60
C LYS A 163 -23.49 -2.55 -9.16
N GLU A 164 -24.77 -2.30 -9.41
CA GLU A 164 -25.87 -3.24 -9.12
C GLU A 164 -25.69 -4.54 -9.90
N GLU A 165 -25.44 -4.44 -11.21
CA GLU A 165 -25.16 -5.61 -12.04
C GLU A 165 -23.96 -6.40 -11.55
N VAL A 166 -22.87 -5.70 -11.15
CA VAL A 166 -21.65 -6.29 -10.63
C VAL A 166 -21.91 -7.04 -9.32
N ILE A 167 -22.54 -6.39 -8.34
CA ILE A 167 -22.80 -6.96 -7.02
C ILE A 167 -23.73 -8.17 -7.16
N HIS A 168 -24.79 -8.07 -7.98
CA HIS A 168 -25.70 -9.18 -8.23
C HIS A 168 -25.01 -10.37 -8.90
N LEU A 169 -24.23 -10.13 -9.96
CA LEU A 169 -23.62 -11.23 -10.71
C LEU A 169 -22.54 -11.94 -9.88
N LEU A 170 -21.64 -11.17 -9.26
CA LEU A 170 -20.56 -11.74 -8.44
C LEU A 170 -21.10 -12.36 -7.15
N GLY A 171 -22.04 -11.69 -6.48
CA GLY A 171 -22.71 -12.21 -5.29
C GLY A 171 -23.48 -13.51 -5.55
N SER A 172 -24.23 -13.59 -6.66
CA SER A 172 -24.93 -14.81 -7.07
C SER A 172 -23.96 -15.97 -7.31
N ARG A 173 -22.77 -15.67 -7.91
CA ARG A 173 -21.72 -16.67 -8.07
C ARG A 173 -21.21 -17.16 -6.71
N MET A 174 -20.98 -16.25 -5.75
CA MET A 174 -20.52 -16.59 -4.41
C MET A 174 -21.58 -17.40 -3.62
N ILE A 175 -22.88 -17.12 -3.81
CA ILE A 175 -23.99 -17.92 -3.24
C ILE A 175 -23.94 -19.35 -3.84
N THR A 176 -23.86 -19.47 -5.16
CA THR A 176 -23.82 -20.76 -5.87
C THR A 176 -22.64 -21.62 -5.43
N GLU A 177 -21.47 -21.03 -5.21
CA GLU A 177 -20.27 -21.72 -4.76
C GLU A 177 -20.22 -21.91 -3.21
N GLY A 178 -21.25 -21.48 -2.49
CA GLY A 178 -21.44 -21.73 -1.06
C GLY A 178 -20.55 -20.87 -0.15
N TYR A 179 -20.07 -19.72 -0.60
CA TYR A 179 -19.29 -18.77 0.21
C TYR A 179 -20.17 -17.95 1.13
N VAL A 180 -21.38 -17.61 0.67
CA VAL A 180 -22.32 -16.73 1.37
C VAL A 180 -23.74 -17.30 1.28
N ASP A 181 -24.67 -16.78 2.07
CA ASP A 181 -26.08 -17.12 2.00
C ASP A 181 -26.87 -16.19 1.05
N GLU A 182 -28.17 -16.42 0.89
CA GLU A 182 -29.03 -15.69 -0.03
C GLU A 182 -29.26 -14.21 0.40
N GLY A 183 -29.12 -13.88 1.68
CA GLY A 183 -29.25 -12.50 2.20
C GLY A 183 -28.02 -11.63 1.97
N PHE A 184 -26.91 -12.23 1.52
CA PHE A 184 -25.64 -11.53 1.36
C PHE A 184 -25.73 -10.33 0.41
N ILE A 185 -26.37 -10.49 -0.73
CA ILE A 185 -26.48 -9.44 -1.76
C ILE A 185 -27.20 -8.21 -1.22
N ASP A 186 -28.33 -8.42 -0.55
CA ASP A 186 -29.12 -7.33 0.04
C ASP A 186 -28.31 -6.60 1.11
N SER A 187 -27.59 -7.33 1.95
CA SER A 187 -26.70 -6.77 2.96
C SER A 187 -25.54 -5.96 2.37
N VAL A 188 -24.98 -6.40 1.22
CA VAL A 188 -23.98 -5.61 0.50
C VAL A 188 -24.57 -4.30 -0.01
N PHE A 189 -25.78 -4.30 -0.56
CA PHE A 189 -26.45 -3.07 -0.98
C PHE A 189 -26.77 -2.13 0.19
N GLU A 190 -27.24 -2.66 1.29
CA GLU A 190 -27.46 -1.87 2.52
C GLU A 190 -26.14 -1.19 2.95
N ARG A 191 -25.03 -1.92 2.91
CA ARG A 191 -23.71 -1.40 3.26
C ARG A 191 -23.22 -0.34 2.27
N GLU A 192 -23.36 -0.57 0.96
CA GLU A 192 -22.99 0.38 -0.09
C GLU A 192 -23.80 1.68 -0.04
N ASN A 193 -25.08 1.61 0.36
CA ASN A 193 -25.95 2.77 0.50
C ASN A 193 -25.53 3.71 1.65
N LEU A 194 -24.84 3.19 2.67
CA LEU A 194 -24.30 4.02 3.76
C LEU A 194 -23.06 4.80 3.34
N SER A 195 -22.19 4.15 2.61
CA SER A 195 -20.94 4.73 2.11
C SER A 195 -20.36 3.83 1.03
N GLU A 196 -20.03 4.39 -0.09
CA GLU A 196 -19.44 3.66 -1.21
C GLU A 196 -18.09 3.07 -0.85
N THR A 197 -17.85 1.83 -1.34
CA THR A 197 -16.63 1.08 -1.02
C THR A 197 -15.54 1.24 -2.10
N ALA A 198 -15.69 2.18 -3.03
CA ALA A 198 -14.66 2.53 -3.98
C ALA A 198 -13.46 3.18 -3.28
N LEU A 199 -12.24 2.67 -3.58
CA LEU A 199 -10.99 3.14 -2.98
C LEU A 199 -10.24 4.14 -3.86
N GLY A 200 -10.79 4.49 -5.02
CA GLY A 200 -10.06 5.15 -6.09
C GLY A 200 -9.15 4.18 -6.86
N ASN A 201 -8.40 4.71 -7.85
CA ASN A 201 -7.50 3.90 -8.70
C ASN A 201 -8.16 2.66 -9.30
N LEU A 202 -9.43 2.76 -9.71
CA LEU A 202 -10.25 1.72 -10.35
C LEU A 202 -10.63 0.53 -9.46
N ILE A 203 -10.48 0.58 -8.14
CA ILE A 203 -10.76 -0.53 -7.22
C ILE A 203 -11.98 -0.22 -6.34
N ALA A 204 -12.86 -1.23 -6.17
CA ALA A 204 -13.89 -1.26 -5.12
C ALA A 204 -13.79 -2.55 -4.30
N ILE A 205 -14.20 -2.46 -3.02
CA ILE A 205 -14.18 -3.56 -2.05
C ILE A 205 -15.54 -3.75 -1.37
N PRO A 206 -16.62 -3.99 -2.14
CA PRO A 206 -17.94 -4.20 -1.53
C PRO A 206 -17.94 -5.39 -0.57
N HIS A 207 -18.73 -5.28 0.52
CA HIS A 207 -18.86 -6.30 1.55
C HIS A 207 -20.20 -6.17 2.25
N ALA A 208 -20.70 -7.26 2.83
CA ALA A 208 -21.90 -7.29 3.62
C ALA A 208 -21.65 -6.90 5.08
N PHE A 209 -22.72 -6.61 5.82
CA PHE A 209 -22.69 -6.66 7.26
C PHE A 209 -22.48 -8.10 7.76
N GLU A 210 -22.29 -8.28 9.08
CA GLU A 210 -22.08 -9.60 9.68
C GLU A 210 -23.28 -10.54 9.45
N GLY A 211 -23.00 -11.85 9.48
CA GLY A 211 -24.04 -12.90 9.54
C GLY A 211 -24.28 -13.66 8.24
N HIS A 212 -23.76 -13.24 7.10
CA HIS A 212 -24.04 -13.83 5.78
C HIS A 212 -22.94 -14.73 5.24
N ILE A 213 -21.87 -14.98 6.02
CA ILE A 213 -20.67 -15.69 5.58
C ILE A 213 -20.75 -17.16 5.95
N LYS A 214 -20.63 -18.06 4.97
CA LYS A 214 -20.54 -19.51 5.15
C LYS A 214 -19.10 -20.01 5.03
N LYS A 215 -18.32 -19.39 4.11
CA LYS A 215 -16.91 -19.70 3.85
C LYS A 215 -16.17 -18.43 3.57
N GLN A 216 -14.96 -18.28 4.13
CA GLN A 216 -14.15 -17.12 3.86
C GLN A 216 -13.59 -17.15 2.43
N GLY A 217 -13.62 -16.02 1.76
CA GLY A 217 -13.11 -15.86 0.42
C GLY A 217 -13.32 -14.44 -0.12
N ILE A 218 -12.68 -14.16 -1.23
CA ILE A 218 -12.79 -12.87 -1.94
C ILE A 218 -13.20 -13.16 -3.37
N GLY A 219 -14.44 -12.77 -3.72
CA GLY A 219 -14.87 -12.77 -5.11
C GLY A 219 -14.16 -11.67 -5.89
N ILE A 220 -13.56 -12.01 -7.03
CA ILE A 220 -12.89 -11.01 -7.86
C ILE A 220 -13.59 -10.87 -9.21
N MET A 221 -13.74 -9.62 -9.65
CA MET A 221 -14.26 -9.33 -11.00
C MET A 221 -13.45 -8.24 -11.67
N THR A 222 -13.08 -8.44 -12.93
CA THR A 222 -12.56 -7.39 -13.81
C THR A 222 -13.60 -7.04 -14.88
N LEU A 223 -13.72 -5.74 -15.17
CA LEU A 223 -14.62 -5.21 -16.18
C LEU A 223 -13.89 -4.84 -17.46
N LYS A 224 -14.54 -4.97 -18.63
CA LYS A 224 -14.00 -4.51 -19.91
C LYS A 224 -13.71 -3.02 -19.91
N LYS A 225 -14.56 -2.23 -19.26
CA LYS A 225 -14.44 -0.78 -19.16
C LYS A 225 -14.78 -0.34 -17.74
N PRO A 226 -14.15 0.75 -17.25
CA PRO A 226 -14.52 1.32 -15.96
C PRO A 226 -15.98 1.77 -15.95
N ILE A 227 -16.70 1.45 -14.87
CA ILE A 227 -18.06 1.92 -14.57
C ILE A 227 -18.05 3.00 -13.51
N ASN A 228 -19.16 3.72 -13.36
CA ASN A 228 -19.36 4.62 -12.21
C ASN A 228 -19.66 3.80 -10.95
N TRP A 229 -18.98 4.14 -9.87
CA TRP A 229 -19.23 3.61 -8.54
C TRP A 229 -19.26 4.81 -7.59
N GLY A 230 -20.42 5.45 -7.52
CA GLY A 230 -20.54 6.78 -6.97
C GLY A 230 -19.70 7.83 -7.70
N ASP A 231 -18.89 8.53 -6.96
CA ASP A 231 -18.01 9.57 -7.50
C ASP A 231 -16.74 9.01 -8.17
N GLU A 232 -16.47 7.72 -7.99
CA GLU A 232 -15.26 7.07 -8.48
C GLU A 232 -15.51 6.20 -9.73
N LYS A 233 -14.43 5.92 -10.48
CA LYS A 233 -14.44 4.92 -11.56
C LYS A 233 -13.85 3.61 -11.04
N VAL A 234 -14.53 2.47 -11.33
CA VAL A 234 -14.12 1.15 -10.88
C VAL A 234 -14.07 0.18 -12.06
N GLN A 235 -13.02 -0.64 -12.11
CA GLN A 235 -12.82 -1.68 -13.12
C GLN A 235 -12.38 -3.02 -12.48
N LEU A 236 -11.89 -3.01 -11.25
CA LEU A 236 -11.51 -4.17 -10.46
C LEU A 236 -12.31 -4.19 -9.16
N ILE A 237 -12.99 -5.29 -8.90
CA ILE A 237 -13.86 -5.46 -7.75
C ILE A 237 -13.38 -6.65 -6.91
N PHE A 238 -13.26 -6.45 -5.61
CA PHE A 238 -13.05 -7.48 -4.60
C PHE A 238 -14.27 -7.54 -3.69
N LEU A 239 -15.17 -8.48 -3.91
CA LEU A 239 -16.36 -8.71 -3.08
C LEU A 239 -16.00 -9.61 -1.91
N LEU A 240 -16.01 -9.05 -0.69
CA LEU A 240 -15.45 -9.70 0.47
C LEU A 240 -16.47 -10.58 1.18
N SER A 241 -16.14 -11.84 1.41
CA SER A 241 -16.78 -12.79 2.34
C SER A 241 -15.78 -13.15 3.43
N LEU A 242 -15.57 -12.24 4.39
CA LEU A 242 -14.55 -12.36 5.44
C LEU A 242 -15.14 -12.10 6.81
N ASP A 243 -14.89 -13.00 7.76
CA ASP A 243 -15.30 -12.82 9.16
C ASP A 243 -14.47 -11.70 9.81
N VAL A 244 -15.14 -10.63 10.24
CA VAL A 244 -14.53 -9.47 10.93
C VAL A 244 -13.79 -9.84 12.22
N ASN A 245 -14.08 -10.99 12.81
CA ASN A 245 -13.35 -11.49 13.98
C ASN A 245 -11.93 -11.98 13.63
N SER A 246 -11.62 -12.20 12.36
CA SER A 246 -10.30 -12.59 11.86
C SER A 246 -9.39 -11.38 11.62
N LYS A 247 -9.15 -10.55 12.65
CA LYS A 247 -8.50 -9.24 12.59
C LYS A 247 -7.13 -9.23 11.89
N ASP A 248 -6.34 -10.29 12.04
CA ASP A 248 -4.98 -10.34 11.47
C ASP A 248 -4.99 -10.49 9.95
N TYR A 249 -5.89 -11.31 9.40
CA TYR A 249 -6.03 -11.50 7.95
C TYR A 249 -6.66 -10.27 7.26
N ILE A 250 -7.65 -9.67 7.87
CA ILE A 250 -8.32 -8.46 7.35
C ILE A 250 -7.29 -7.34 7.16
N LYS A 251 -6.43 -7.10 8.16
CA LYS A 251 -5.36 -6.10 8.07
C LYS A 251 -4.40 -6.38 6.93
N GLY A 252 -4.02 -7.65 6.73
CA GLY A 252 -3.15 -8.08 5.64
C GLY A 252 -3.80 -7.85 4.26
N ILE A 253 -5.04 -8.30 4.09
CA ILE A 253 -5.81 -8.15 2.85
C ILE A 253 -5.98 -6.68 2.45
N PHE A 254 -6.41 -5.82 3.38
CA PHE A 254 -6.50 -4.38 3.12
C PHE A 254 -5.14 -3.75 2.81
N GLY A 255 -4.06 -4.24 3.46
CA GLY A 255 -2.70 -3.86 3.15
C GLY A 255 -2.34 -4.16 1.70
N ASP A 256 -2.59 -5.39 1.25
CA ASP A 256 -2.31 -5.85 -0.10
C ASP A 256 -3.15 -5.08 -1.15
N VAL A 257 -4.45 -4.87 -0.89
CA VAL A 257 -5.31 -4.07 -1.77
C VAL A 257 -4.80 -2.64 -1.91
N LEU A 258 -4.41 -1.98 -0.80
CA LEU A 258 -3.85 -0.63 -0.84
C LEU A 258 -2.49 -0.57 -1.58
N GLU A 259 -1.65 -1.59 -1.45
CA GLU A 259 -0.42 -1.68 -2.23
C GLU A 259 -0.72 -1.90 -3.72
N LEU A 260 -1.73 -2.70 -4.03
CA LEU A 260 -2.18 -2.93 -5.41
C LEU A 260 -2.69 -1.62 -6.06
N THR A 261 -3.38 -0.74 -5.32
CA THR A 261 -3.81 0.57 -5.87
C THR A 261 -2.65 1.44 -6.34
N LYS A 262 -1.44 1.22 -5.83
CA LYS A 262 -0.22 1.97 -6.16
C LYS A 262 0.62 1.27 -7.22
N ASP A 263 0.38 -0.02 -7.47
CA ASP A 263 1.14 -0.85 -8.39
C ASP A 263 0.49 -0.86 -9.78
N LYS A 264 0.87 0.11 -10.61
CA LYS A 264 0.34 0.23 -11.98
C LYS A 264 0.58 -1.00 -12.84
N LYS A 265 1.73 -1.70 -12.67
CA LYS A 265 2.05 -2.89 -13.45
C LYS A 265 1.17 -4.07 -13.05
N ALA A 266 1.05 -4.34 -11.74
CA ALA A 266 0.17 -5.38 -11.24
C ALA A 266 -1.29 -5.12 -11.64
N MET A 267 -1.77 -3.88 -11.53
CA MET A 267 -3.10 -3.48 -11.99
C MET A 267 -3.29 -3.76 -13.48
N GLU A 268 -2.31 -3.42 -14.33
CA GLU A 268 -2.38 -3.70 -15.77
C GLU A 268 -2.46 -5.20 -16.08
N VAL A 269 -1.67 -6.01 -15.36
CA VAL A 269 -1.69 -7.48 -15.52
C VAL A 269 -3.06 -8.03 -15.12
N ILE A 270 -3.59 -7.65 -13.95
CA ILE A 270 -4.89 -8.13 -13.46
C ILE A 270 -6.03 -7.70 -14.39
N LEU A 271 -6.05 -6.44 -14.84
CA LEU A 271 -7.11 -5.94 -15.73
C LEU A 271 -7.08 -6.57 -17.14
N LYS A 272 -5.91 -7.03 -17.58
CA LYS A 272 -5.75 -7.77 -18.86
C LYS A 272 -5.97 -9.27 -18.74
N ALA A 273 -5.98 -9.82 -17.53
CA ALA A 273 -6.19 -11.25 -17.31
C ALA A 273 -7.57 -11.69 -17.83
N ARG A 274 -7.61 -12.89 -18.40
CA ARG A 274 -8.83 -13.55 -18.88
C ARG A 274 -9.16 -14.81 -18.09
N LYS A 275 -8.25 -15.21 -17.22
CA LYS A 275 -8.40 -16.34 -16.31
C LYS A 275 -7.55 -16.15 -15.06
N PHE A 276 -7.92 -16.82 -14.01
CA PHE A 276 -7.34 -16.70 -12.67
C PHE A 276 -5.81 -16.88 -12.64
N SER A 277 -5.28 -17.85 -13.41
CA SER A 277 -3.84 -18.14 -13.44
C SER A 277 -2.97 -17.05 -14.11
N GLU A 278 -3.56 -15.99 -14.64
CA GLU A 278 -2.85 -14.87 -15.29
C GLU A 278 -2.70 -13.65 -14.38
N MET A 279 -3.39 -13.62 -13.24
CA MET A 279 -3.49 -12.41 -12.39
C MET A 279 -2.18 -11.96 -11.73
N PHE A 280 -1.33 -12.90 -11.37
CA PHE A 280 -0.10 -12.64 -10.58
C PHE A 280 1.14 -13.24 -11.28
N ARG A 281 1.27 -12.95 -12.57
CA ARG A 281 2.42 -13.37 -13.37
C ARG A 281 3.48 -12.30 -13.49
#